data_1dcf46c65023fb71eae59f5587b33dcf
#
_entry.id   1dcf46c65023fb71eae59f5587b33dcf
#
_cell.length_a   1.000
_cell.length_b   1.000
_cell.length_c   1.000
_cell.angle_alpha   90.00
_cell.angle_beta   90.00
_cell.angle_gamma   90.00
#
_symmetry.space_group_name_H-M   'P 1'
#
loop_
_entity.id
_entity.type
_entity.pdbx_description
1 polymer ?
#
loop_
_entity_poly.entity_id
_entity_poly.type
_entity_poly.pdbx_seq_one_letter_code
_entity_poly.pdbx_strand_id
1 'polypeptide(L)'
;MRRTKEDAAKTRQSVLDAALKLFGQRGYSGTTLRLIAAEAGCSRGPIYWHFANKEELFEAILAYSQVPLEQLIEEYGDSQVQEDPEDVAADFARRWLRLLLDDAYFRQSFEIFLNKTEFTEEVSKTLQRERALTSSLILTFTGMVKRFRRLRGIESTRPAEAAAFSMYAYLMGLTQSWLFYPELADLENSLENFVADFLRLLRASE
;
A
#
# COMPACT_ATOMS: atom_id res chain seq x y z
N MET A 1 -10.89 30.21 24.48
CA MET A 1 -10.94 30.50 23.04
C MET A 1 -11.41 29.25 22.31
N ARG A 2 -12.51 29.29 21.56
CA ARG A 2 -13.05 28.14 20.84
C ARG A 2 -12.14 27.90 19.63
N ARG A 3 -11.42 26.76 19.59
CA ARG A 3 -10.63 26.35 18.43
C ARG A 3 -11.52 26.30 17.19
N THR A 4 -11.05 26.88 16.10
CA THR A 4 -11.75 26.79 14.82
C THR A 4 -11.64 25.39 14.24
N LYS A 5 -12.52 25.00 13.29
CA LYS A 5 -12.39 23.72 12.58
C LYS A 5 -11.04 23.60 11.88
N GLU A 6 -10.51 24.72 11.40
CA GLU A 6 -9.21 24.78 10.74
C GLU A 6 -8.04 24.51 11.70
N ASP A 7 -8.08 25.09 12.92
CA ASP A 7 -7.07 24.83 13.96
C ASP A 7 -7.07 23.35 14.39
N ALA A 8 -8.25 22.73 14.45
CA ALA A 8 -8.40 21.33 14.76
C ALA A 8 -7.80 20.44 13.65
N ALA A 9 -8.06 20.76 12.36
CA ALA A 9 -7.50 20.05 11.22
C ALA A 9 -5.96 20.17 11.18
N LYS A 10 -5.41 21.36 11.40
CA LYS A 10 -3.96 21.58 11.49
C LYS A 10 -3.33 20.76 12.61
N THR A 11 -3.97 20.74 13.78
CA THR A 11 -3.47 19.95 14.92
C THR A 11 -3.51 18.44 14.60
N ARG A 12 -4.58 17.96 13.96
CA ARG A 12 -4.68 16.55 13.53
C ARG A 12 -3.56 16.19 12.56
N GLN A 13 -3.28 17.05 11.58
CA GLN A 13 -2.22 16.81 10.60
C GLN A 13 -0.84 16.79 11.28
N SER A 14 -0.54 17.76 12.17
CA SER A 14 0.73 17.76 12.92
C SER A 14 0.91 16.50 13.77
N VAL A 15 -0.17 15.94 14.33
CA VAL A 15 -0.12 14.67 15.08
C VAL A 15 0.17 13.50 14.13
N LEU A 16 -0.46 13.46 12.94
CA LEU A 16 -0.21 12.43 11.93
C LEU A 16 1.23 12.48 11.42
N ASP A 17 1.75 13.66 11.10
CA ASP A 17 3.13 13.84 10.62
C ASP A 17 4.15 13.38 11.68
N ALA A 18 3.93 13.76 12.95
CA ALA A 18 4.76 13.33 14.07
C ALA A 18 4.68 11.81 14.29
N ALA A 19 3.50 11.22 14.15
CA ALA A 19 3.28 9.78 14.28
C ALA A 19 3.98 9.03 13.15
N LEU A 20 3.80 9.45 11.89
CA LEU A 20 4.45 8.87 10.71
C LEU A 20 5.98 8.83 10.90
N LYS A 21 6.57 9.96 11.30
CA LYS A 21 8.01 10.06 11.59
C LYS A 21 8.45 9.10 12.69
N LEU A 22 7.74 9.09 13.83
CA LEU A 22 8.14 8.28 14.99
C LEU A 22 7.93 6.78 14.78
N PHE A 23 6.84 6.36 14.12
CA PHE A 23 6.65 4.97 13.75
C PHE A 23 7.73 4.50 12.76
N GLY A 24 8.12 5.33 11.79
CA GLY A 24 9.21 5.03 10.88
C GLY A 24 10.57 4.87 11.57
N GLN A 25 10.84 5.69 12.59
CA GLN A 25 12.12 5.65 13.32
C GLN A 25 12.20 4.57 14.41
N ARG A 26 11.09 4.29 15.11
CA ARG A 26 11.07 3.51 16.36
C ARG A 26 10.19 2.26 16.29
N GLY A 27 9.48 2.07 15.19
CA GLY A 27 8.45 1.05 15.06
C GLY A 27 7.20 1.33 15.90
N TYR A 28 6.22 0.45 15.77
CA TYR A 28 4.95 0.57 16.51
C TYR A 28 5.17 0.46 18.02
N SER A 29 5.84 -0.60 18.49
CA SER A 29 6.04 -0.87 19.92
C SER A 29 6.91 0.19 20.62
N GLY A 30 7.93 0.74 19.92
CA GLY A 30 8.82 1.78 20.44
C GLY A 30 8.21 3.18 20.50
N THR A 31 7.00 3.39 19.97
CA THR A 31 6.34 4.69 19.87
C THR A 31 5.19 4.79 20.87
N THR A 32 5.10 5.92 21.59
CA THR A 32 4.02 6.21 22.55
C THR A 32 3.32 7.52 22.20
N LEU A 33 2.04 7.67 22.59
CA LEU A 33 1.29 8.93 22.40
C LEU A 33 1.97 10.13 23.08
N ARG A 34 2.75 9.89 24.15
CA ARG A 34 3.54 10.94 24.80
C ARG A 34 4.67 11.46 23.90
N LEU A 35 5.36 10.55 23.22
CA LEU A 35 6.42 10.93 22.28
C LEU A 35 5.83 11.66 21.08
N ILE A 36 4.69 11.19 20.57
CA ILE A 36 4.00 11.83 19.45
C ILE A 36 3.53 13.24 19.81
N ALA A 37 2.97 13.43 21.02
CA ALA A 37 2.56 14.75 21.51
C ALA A 37 3.75 15.73 21.57
N ALA A 38 4.88 15.26 22.11
CA ALA A 38 6.09 16.07 22.20
C ALA A 38 6.64 16.46 20.81
N GLU A 39 6.68 15.52 19.88
CA GLU A 39 7.12 15.77 18.49
C GLU A 39 6.18 16.72 17.75
N ALA A 40 4.86 16.55 17.93
CA ALA A 40 3.83 17.41 17.35
C ALA A 40 3.76 18.82 18.00
N GLY A 41 4.53 19.09 19.05
CA GLY A 41 4.50 20.36 19.79
C GLY A 41 3.17 20.63 20.50
N CYS A 42 2.45 19.57 20.91
CA CYS A 42 1.17 19.70 21.58
C CYS A 42 1.11 18.88 22.89
N SER A 43 0.09 19.12 23.72
CA SER A 43 -0.22 18.25 24.85
C SER A 43 -0.97 17.00 24.37
N ARG A 44 -1.12 15.97 25.25
CA ARG A 44 -1.85 14.74 24.92
C ARG A 44 -3.36 14.94 24.68
N GLY A 45 -3.97 15.96 25.29
CA GLY A 45 -5.40 16.23 25.14
C GLY A 45 -5.87 16.33 23.69
N PRO A 46 -5.24 17.13 22.81
CA PRO A 46 -5.54 17.18 21.40
C PRO A 46 -5.46 15.84 20.66
N ILE A 47 -4.53 14.94 21.06
CA ILE A 47 -4.44 13.62 20.45
C ILE A 47 -5.69 12.81 20.79
N TYR A 48 -6.07 12.72 22.06
CA TYR A 48 -7.26 11.98 22.50
C TYR A 48 -8.57 12.55 21.96
N TRP A 49 -8.57 13.81 21.51
CA TRP A 49 -9.73 14.38 20.86
C TRP A 49 -9.92 13.88 19.42
N HIS A 50 -8.82 13.46 18.75
CA HIS A 50 -8.83 12.97 17.38
C HIS A 50 -8.73 11.44 17.28
N PHE A 51 -8.08 10.80 18.23
CA PHE A 51 -7.77 9.36 18.21
C PHE A 51 -7.96 8.78 19.61
N ALA A 52 -8.79 7.76 19.76
CA ALA A 52 -9.10 7.14 21.05
C ALA A 52 -7.85 6.47 21.69
N ASN A 53 -6.95 5.94 20.87
CA ASN A 53 -5.76 5.22 21.30
C ASN A 53 -4.65 5.26 20.25
N LYS A 54 -3.52 4.58 20.52
CA LYS A 54 -2.39 4.49 19.60
C LYS A 54 -2.72 3.65 18.35
N GLU A 55 -3.57 2.64 18.49
CA GLU A 55 -4.01 1.79 17.39
C GLU A 55 -4.79 2.59 16.36
N GLU A 56 -5.78 3.38 16.77
CA GLU A 56 -6.55 4.23 15.84
C GLU A 56 -5.67 5.25 15.11
N LEU A 57 -4.69 5.84 15.80
CA LEU A 57 -3.71 6.72 15.18
C LEU A 57 -2.84 5.95 14.18
N PHE A 58 -2.45 4.73 14.50
CA PHE A 58 -1.67 3.88 13.60
C PHE A 58 -2.48 3.46 12.38
N GLU A 59 -3.73 3.07 12.55
CA GLU A 59 -4.66 2.81 11.43
C GLU A 59 -4.78 4.02 10.50
N ALA A 60 -4.86 5.23 11.07
CA ALA A 60 -4.90 6.46 10.26
C ALA A 60 -3.60 6.73 9.49
N ILE A 61 -2.45 6.31 10.01
CA ILE A 61 -1.17 6.35 9.28
C ILE A 61 -1.17 5.34 8.14
N LEU A 62 -1.59 4.10 8.40
CA LEU A 62 -1.60 3.06 7.38
C LEU A 62 -2.63 3.35 6.26
N ALA A 63 -3.66 4.12 6.56
CA ALA A 63 -4.61 4.57 5.54
C ALA A 63 -3.95 5.38 4.41
N TYR A 64 -2.79 6.01 4.63
CA TYR A 64 -2.06 6.71 3.57
C TYR A 64 -1.58 5.77 2.46
N SER A 65 -1.29 4.50 2.75
CA SER A 65 -0.95 3.51 1.73
C SER A 65 -2.15 2.65 1.33
N GLN A 66 -3.03 2.33 2.25
CA GLN A 66 -4.15 1.43 2.00
C GLN A 66 -5.22 2.05 1.09
N VAL A 67 -5.60 3.31 1.32
CA VAL A 67 -6.65 3.96 0.52
C VAL A 67 -6.28 4.09 -0.96
N PRO A 68 -5.07 4.55 -1.34
CA PRO A 68 -4.67 4.55 -2.75
C PRO A 68 -4.67 3.16 -3.40
N LEU A 69 -4.29 2.11 -2.66
CA LEU A 69 -4.32 0.74 -3.17
C LEU A 69 -5.76 0.22 -3.30
N GLU A 70 -6.64 0.51 -2.34
CA GLU A 70 -8.07 0.16 -2.44
C GLU A 70 -8.70 0.80 -3.68
N GLN A 71 -8.41 2.08 -3.93
CA GLN A 71 -8.88 2.79 -5.13
C GLN A 71 -8.33 2.17 -6.42
N LEU A 72 -7.05 1.83 -6.43
CA LEU A 72 -6.42 1.17 -7.57
C LEU A 72 -7.08 -0.20 -7.84
N ILE A 73 -7.33 -0.99 -6.81
CA ILE A 73 -7.99 -2.30 -6.93
C ILE A 73 -9.44 -2.14 -7.44
N GLU A 74 -10.20 -1.20 -6.91
CA GLU A 74 -11.58 -0.95 -7.30
C GLU A 74 -11.68 -0.58 -8.77
N GLU A 75 -10.82 0.32 -9.25
CA GLU A 75 -10.78 0.76 -10.64
C GLU A 75 -10.51 -0.39 -11.63
N TYR A 76 -9.64 -1.34 -11.27
CA TYR A 76 -9.28 -2.47 -12.14
C TYR A 76 -10.07 -3.75 -11.86
N GLY A 77 -10.72 -3.84 -10.68
CA GLY A 77 -11.52 -5.00 -10.29
C GLY A 77 -12.85 -5.13 -11.04
N ASP A 78 -13.47 -4.00 -11.36
CA ASP A 78 -14.79 -3.91 -12.01
C ASP A 78 -14.70 -3.86 -13.55
N SER A 79 -13.51 -4.06 -14.11
CA SER A 79 -13.24 -3.82 -15.53
C SER A 79 -13.96 -4.81 -16.45
N GLN A 80 -15.19 -4.47 -16.83
CA GLN A 80 -15.77 -4.85 -18.13
C GLN A 80 -15.08 -4.07 -19.28
N VAL A 81 -13.81 -3.69 -19.06
CA VAL A 81 -13.07 -2.86 -20.00
C VAL A 81 -12.81 -3.64 -21.28
N GLN A 82 -13.10 -3.02 -22.43
CA GLN A 82 -12.82 -3.54 -23.76
C GLN A 82 -11.32 -3.47 -24.14
N GLU A 83 -10.47 -3.02 -23.21
CA GLU A 83 -9.04 -2.84 -23.41
C GLU A 83 -8.27 -4.17 -23.37
N ASP A 84 -7.09 -4.20 -24.02
CA ASP A 84 -6.22 -5.37 -23.99
C ASP A 84 -5.76 -5.64 -22.54
N PRO A 85 -5.87 -6.89 -22.02
CA PRO A 85 -5.44 -7.22 -20.67
C PRO A 85 -3.96 -6.93 -20.38
N GLU A 86 -3.09 -6.92 -21.39
CA GLU A 86 -1.70 -6.54 -21.21
C GLU A 86 -1.57 -5.04 -20.92
N ASP A 87 -2.33 -4.20 -21.63
CA ASP A 87 -2.34 -2.76 -21.40
C ASP A 87 -2.89 -2.42 -20.02
N VAL A 88 -3.97 -3.10 -19.61
CA VAL A 88 -4.57 -2.97 -18.27
C VAL A 88 -3.56 -3.38 -17.18
N ALA A 89 -2.88 -4.50 -17.35
CA ALA A 89 -1.88 -4.97 -16.38
C ALA A 89 -0.65 -4.06 -16.34
N ALA A 90 -0.20 -3.54 -17.51
CA ALA A 90 0.90 -2.59 -17.57
C ALA A 90 0.56 -1.28 -16.84
N ASP A 91 -0.64 -0.75 -17.07
CA ASP A 91 -1.09 0.49 -16.42
C ASP A 91 -1.23 0.31 -14.91
N PHE A 92 -1.80 -0.82 -14.45
CA PHE A 92 -1.84 -1.16 -13.04
C PHE A 92 -0.45 -1.16 -12.40
N ALA A 93 0.50 -1.90 -12.99
CA ALA A 93 1.87 -2.00 -12.47
C ALA A 93 2.57 -0.63 -12.47
N ARG A 94 2.40 0.16 -13.53
CA ARG A 94 2.95 1.51 -13.62
C ARG A 94 2.40 2.42 -12.54
N ARG A 95 1.10 2.41 -12.29
CA ARG A 95 0.46 3.23 -11.25
C ARG A 95 0.88 2.79 -9.84
N TRP A 96 1.00 1.48 -9.60
CA TRP A 96 1.56 0.96 -8.35
C TRP A 96 2.97 1.52 -8.07
N LEU A 97 3.86 1.43 -9.07
CA LEU A 97 5.23 1.91 -8.92
C LEU A 97 5.31 3.44 -8.80
N ARG A 98 4.41 4.16 -9.46
CA ARG A 98 4.30 5.61 -9.30
C ARG A 98 3.85 6.03 -7.90
N LEU A 99 2.95 5.30 -7.25
CA LEU A 99 2.60 5.57 -5.84
C LEU A 99 3.84 5.53 -4.94
N LEU A 100 4.78 4.61 -5.19
CA LEU A 100 6.04 4.54 -4.43
C LEU A 100 6.96 5.73 -4.71
N LEU A 101 7.03 6.19 -5.95
CA LEU A 101 7.94 7.27 -6.36
C LEU A 101 7.40 8.65 -5.97
N ASP A 102 6.13 8.90 -6.24
CA ASP A 102 5.55 10.24 -6.25
C ASP A 102 4.87 10.60 -4.93
N ASP A 103 4.42 9.62 -4.11
CA ASP A 103 3.74 9.87 -2.84
C ASP A 103 4.59 9.47 -1.63
N ALA A 104 5.14 10.48 -0.96
CA ALA A 104 5.98 10.27 0.22
C ALA A 104 5.19 9.69 1.42
N TYR A 105 3.91 10.06 1.60
CA TYR A 105 3.06 9.51 2.66
C TYR A 105 2.74 8.04 2.41
N PHE A 106 2.39 7.70 1.16
CA PHE A 106 2.19 6.32 0.72
C PHE A 106 3.45 5.49 1.02
N ARG A 107 4.60 5.93 0.54
CA ARG A 107 5.88 5.23 0.69
C ARG A 107 6.25 5.00 2.16
N GLN A 108 6.21 6.05 2.99
CA GLN A 108 6.56 5.94 4.40
C GLN A 108 5.58 5.06 5.18
N SER A 109 4.28 5.19 4.90
CA SER A 109 3.25 4.36 5.52
C SER A 109 3.44 2.88 5.18
N PHE A 110 3.73 2.59 3.91
CA PHE A 110 3.93 1.22 3.46
C PHE A 110 5.23 0.62 4.03
N GLU A 111 6.31 1.41 4.12
CA GLU A 111 7.55 1.00 4.79
C GLU A 111 7.30 0.66 6.27
N ILE A 112 6.53 1.48 6.99
CA ILE A 112 6.18 1.23 8.39
C ILE A 112 5.43 -0.09 8.52
N PHE A 113 4.44 -0.34 7.67
CA PHE A 113 3.68 -1.58 7.69
C PHE A 113 4.58 -2.80 7.46
N LEU A 114 5.38 -2.79 6.39
CA LEU A 114 6.19 -3.95 6.01
C LEU A 114 7.38 -4.21 6.95
N ASN A 115 8.00 -3.16 7.47
CA ASN A 115 9.34 -3.27 8.04
C ASN A 115 9.44 -2.85 9.51
N LYS A 116 8.42 -2.15 10.05
CA LYS A 116 8.46 -1.55 11.38
C LYS A 116 7.28 -1.95 12.27
N THR A 117 6.44 -2.89 11.81
CA THR A 117 5.26 -3.32 12.54
C THR A 117 5.47 -4.72 13.09
N GLU A 118 5.41 -4.86 14.40
CA GLU A 118 5.32 -6.16 15.06
C GLU A 118 3.85 -6.61 15.05
N PHE A 119 3.58 -7.81 14.60
CA PHE A 119 2.23 -8.37 14.51
C PHE A 119 1.76 -8.86 15.88
N THR A 120 1.28 -7.94 16.68
CA THR A 120 0.68 -8.20 18.02
C THR A 120 -0.84 -8.21 17.95
N GLU A 121 -1.51 -8.63 19.04
CA GLU A 121 -2.97 -8.55 19.14
C GLU A 121 -3.50 -7.12 18.99
N GLU A 122 -2.72 -6.12 19.42
CA GLU A 122 -3.05 -4.69 19.30
C GLU A 122 -3.24 -4.21 17.85
N VAL A 123 -2.62 -4.86 16.88
CA VAL A 123 -2.73 -4.50 15.45
C VAL A 123 -3.60 -5.48 14.64
N SER A 124 -4.43 -6.26 15.33
CA SER A 124 -5.22 -7.33 14.70
C SER A 124 -6.19 -6.83 13.62
N LYS A 125 -6.84 -5.68 13.83
CA LYS A 125 -7.75 -5.06 12.84
C LYS A 125 -7.00 -4.60 11.60
N THR A 126 -5.83 -3.99 11.81
CA THR A 126 -4.92 -3.59 10.73
C THR A 126 -4.55 -4.79 9.86
N LEU A 127 -4.19 -5.92 10.49
CA LEU A 127 -3.88 -7.16 9.77
C LEU A 127 -5.08 -7.73 9.01
N GLN A 128 -6.28 -7.63 9.55
CA GLN A 128 -7.50 -8.06 8.85
C GLN A 128 -7.74 -7.22 7.59
N ARG A 129 -7.57 -5.90 7.67
CA ARG A 129 -7.69 -5.00 6.52
C ARG A 129 -6.63 -5.31 5.46
N GLU A 130 -5.37 -5.50 5.85
CA GLU A 130 -4.29 -5.87 4.93
C GLU A 130 -4.53 -7.22 4.26
N ARG A 131 -5.04 -8.21 5.00
CA ARG A 131 -5.42 -9.50 4.43
C ARG A 131 -6.53 -9.35 3.40
N ALA A 132 -7.54 -8.53 3.67
CA ALA A 132 -8.61 -8.25 2.74
C ALA A 132 -8.09 -7.57 1.47
N LEU A 133 -7.23 -6.55 1.62
CA LEU A 133 -6.59 -5.85 0.52
C LEU A 133 -5.76 -6.79 -0.37
N THR A 134 -4.91 -7.61 0.25
CA THR A 134 -4.11 -8.63 -0.45
C THR A 134 -5.00 -9.63 -1.20
N SER A 135 -6.09 -10.10 -0.58
CA SER A 135 -7.03 -11.01 -1.23
C SER A 135 -7.70 -10.36 -2.44
N SER A 136 -8.10 -9.10 -2.32
CA SER A 136 -8.69 -8.33 -3.42
C SER A 136 -7.69 -8.13 -4.57
N LEU A 137 -6.43 -7.83 -4.29
CA LEU A 137 -5.36 -7.75 -5.29
C LEU A 137 -5.19 -9.07 -6.07
N ILE A 138 -5.12 -10.19 -5.35
CA ILE A 138 -4.98 -11.51 -6.00
C ILE A 138 -6.22 -11.82 -6.85
N LEU A 139 -7.43 -11.45 -6.41
CA LEU A 139 -8.64 -11.62 -7.21
C LEU A 139 -8.62 -10.76 -8.47
N THR A 140 -8.20 -9.50 -8.39
CA THR A 140 -8.04 -8.61 -9.53
C THR A 140 -7.05 -9.19 -10.55
N PHE A 141 -5.87 -9.63 -10.12
CA PHE A 141 -4.91 -10.28 -11.01
C PHE A 141 -5.41 -11.61 -11.59
N THR A 142 -6.17 -12.38 -10.80
CA THR A 142 -6.82 -13.60 -11.30
C THR A 142 -7.79 -13.28 -12.44
N GLY A 143 -8.56 -12.21 -12.31
CA GLY A 143 -9.43 -11.71 -13.38
C GLY A 143 -8.64 -11.33 -14.64
N MET A 144 -7.52 -10.60 -14.48
CA MET A 144 -6.64 -10.22 -15.60
C MET A 144 -6.08 -11.45 -16.31
N VAL A 145 -5.57 -12.46 -15.57
CA VAL A 145 -5.04 -13.72 -16.13
C VAL A 145 -6.12 -14.48 -16.89
N LYS A 146 -7.32 -14.67 -16.29
CA LYS A 146 -8.43 -15.38 -16.93
C LYS A 146 -8.87 -14.68 -18.23
N ARG A 147 -8.92 -13.34 -18.22
CA ARG A 147 -9.27 -12.56 -19.39
C ARG A 147 -8.20 -12.65 -20.48
N PHE A 148 -6.92 -12.52 -20.10
CA PHE A 148 -5.79 -12.65 -21.02
C PHE A 148 -5.83 -13.99 -21.75
N ARG A 149 -5.93 -15.11 -21.02
CA ARG A 149 -6.03 -16.47 -21.58
C ARG A 149 -7.21 -16.61 -22.54
N ARG A 150 -8.39 -16.13 -22.13
CA ARG A 150 -9.60 -16.19 -22.95
C ARG A 150 -9.44 -15.44 -24.28
N LEU A 151 -8.90 -14.23 -24.26
CA LEU A 151 -8.74 -13.41 -25.46
C LEU A 151 -7.63 -13.90 -26.39
N ARG A 152 -6.63 -14.58 -25.87
CA ARG A 152 -5.51 -15.18 -26.64
C ARG A 152 -5.76 -16.64 -27.03
N GLY A 153 -6.88 -17.24 -26.61
CA GLY A 153 -7.18 -18.65 -26.87
C GLY A 153 -6.20 -19.61 -26.17
N ILE A 154 -5.65 -19.22 -25.01
CA ILE A 154 -4.64 -19.99 -24.28
C ILE A 154 -5.33 -21.01 -23.37
N GLU A 155 -5.05 -22.29 -23.59
CA GLU A 155 -5.36 -23.39 -22.67
C GLU A 155 -4.13 -23.65 -21.79
N SER A 156 -4.29 -23.51 -20.49
CA SER A 156 -3.21 -23.70 -19.53
C SER A 156 -3.64 -24.61 -18.38
N THR A 157 -2.74 -25.53 -18.00
CA THR A 157 -2.92 -26.39 -16.83
C THR A 157 -2.58 -25.69 -15.51
N ARG A 158 -1.89 -24.53 -15.58
CA ARG A 158 -1.55 -23.75 -14.40
C ARG A 158 -2.80 -23.00 -13.91
N PRO A 159 -3.19 -23.11 -12.63
CA PRO A 159 -4.31 -22.32 -12.10
C PRO A 159 -4.08 -20.82 -12.27
N ALA A 160 -5.12 -20.08 -12.68
CA ALA A 160 -5.03 -18.63 -12.85
C ALA A 160 -4.68 -17.94 -11.52
N GLU A 161 -5.12 -18.48 -10.41
CA GLU A 161 -4.83 -18.02 -9.05
C GLU A 161 -3.32 -18.14 -8.73
N ALA A 162 -2.66 -19.19 -9.18
CA ALA A 162 -1.21 -19.36 -9.00
C ALA A 162 -0.39 -18.36 -9.83
N ALA A 163 -0.85 -18.05 -11.05
CA ALA A 163 -0.24 -17.01 -11.87
C ALA A 163 -0.45 -15.61 -11.24
N ALA A 164 -1.66 -15.32 -10.80
CA ALA A 164 -2.00 -14.09 -10.10
C ALA A 164 -1.17 -13.88 -8.83
N PHE A 165 -0.97 -14.94 -8.04
CA PHE A 165 -0.12 -14.88 -6.86
C PHE A 165 1.33 -14.56 -7.21
N SER A 166 1.84 -15.07 -8.34
CA SER A 166 3.21 -14.73 -8.81
C SER A 166 3.32 -13.26 -9.21
N MET A 167 2.28 -12.69 -9.84
CA MET A 167 2.22 -11.26 -10.17
C MET A 167 2.20 -10.41 -8.89
N TYR A 168 1.37 -10.76 -7.91
CA TYR A 168 1.35 -10.13 -6.60
C TYR A 168 2.72 -10.21 -5.91
N ALA A 169 3.32 -11.40 -5.82
CA ALA A 169 4.61 -11.61 -5.19
C ALA A 169 5.73 -10.80 -5.84
N TYR A 170 5.68 -10.61 -7.15
CA TYR A 170 6.65 -9.77 -7.87
C TYR A 170 6.54 -8.30 -7.44
N LEU A 171 5.33 -7.70 -7.48
CA LEU A 171 5.14 -6.31 -7.09
C LEU A 171 5.48 -6.08 -5.61
N MET A 172 5.06 -6.98 -4.74
CA MET A 172 5.38 -6.89 -3.31
C MET A 172 6.86 -7.06 -3.04
N GLY A 173 7.51 -8.03 -3.69
CA GLY A 173 8.96 -8.27 -3.57
C GLY A 173 9.77 -7.07 -4.06
N LEU A 174 9.42 -6.51 -5.21
CA LEU A 174 10.05 -5.30 -5.75
C LEU A 174 9.85 -4.10 -4.80
N THR A 175 8.62 -3.89 -4.34
CA THR A 175 8.28 -2.81 -3.40
C THR A 175 9.09 -2.93 -2.12
N GLN A 176 9.08 -4.09 -1.48
CA GLN A 176 9.79 -4.32 -0.22
C GLN A 176 11.30 -4.17 -0.39
N SER A 177 11.87 -4.74 -1.45
CA SER A 177 13.30 -4.66 -1.73
C SER A 177 13.74 -3.21 -1.96
N TRP A 178 12.96 -2.45 -2.71
CA TRP A 178 13.26 -1.05 -2.99
C TRP A 178 13.09 -0.15 -1.75
N LEU A 179 12.09 -0.41 -0.90
CA LEU A 179 11.92 0.32 0.36
C LEU A 179 13.07 0.07 1.35
N PHE A 180 13.66 -1.14 1.33
CA PHE A 180 14.82 -1.47 2.17
C PHE A 180 16.14 -0.93 1.63
N TYR A 181 16.31 -0.99 0.31
CA TYR A 181 17.59 -0.71 -0.37
C TYR A 181 17.35 0.13 -1.63
N PRO A 182 16.89 1.40 -1.49
CA PRO A 182 16.56 2.23 -2.64
C PRO A 182 17.76 2.51 -3.56
N GLU A 183 18.97 2.39 -3.03
CA GLU A 183 20.21 2.57 -3.78
C GLU A 183 20.56 1.38 -4.70
N LEU A 184 19.95 0.20 -4.51
CA LEU A 184 20.24 -0.98 -5.34
C LEU A 184 19.48 -1.01 -6.66
N ALA A 185 18.40 -0.25 -6.79
CA ALA A 185 17.60 -0.21 -8.01
C ALA A 185 17.10 1.21 -8.29
N ASP A 186 17.47 1.75 -9.42
CA ASP A 186 16.92 3.01 -9.93
C ASP A 186 15.50 2.77 -10.45
N LEU A 187 14.53 2.80 -9.53
CA LEU A 187 13.15 2.52 -9.84
C LEU A 187 12.56 3.52 -10.84
N GLU A 188 12.96 4.79 -10.78
CA GLU A 188 12.45 5.84 -11.64
C GLU A 188 12.88 5.63 -13.10
N ASN A 189 14.19 5.45 -13.34
CA ASN A 189 14.70 5.23 -14.69
C ASN A 189 14.44 3.82 -15.24
N SER A 190 14.16 2.85 -14.36
CA SER A 190 13.89 1.45 -14.73
C SER A 190 12.41 1.05 -14.67
N LEU A 191 11.50 2.00 -14.44
CA LEU A 191 10.08 1.74 -14.23
C LEU A 191 9.49 0.87 -15.35
N GLU A 192 9.70 1.22 -16.61
CA GLU A 192 9.15 0.46 -17.74
C GLU A 192 9.78 -0.94 -17.89
N ASN A 193 11.02 -1.14 -17.45
CA ASN A 193 11.62 -2.47 -17.38
C ASN A 193 10.90 -3.35 -16.36
N PHE A 194 10.61 -2.81 -15.16
CA PHE A 194 9.85 -3.52 -14.13
C PHE A 194 8.41 -3.81 -14.56
N VAL A 195 7.77 -2.89 -15.29
CA VAL A 195 6.46 -3.12 -15.90
C VAL A 195 6.54 -4.25 -16.94
N ALA A 196 7.56 -4.26 -17.79
CA ALA A 196 7.77 -5.33 -18.77
C ALA A 196 7.99 -6.69 -18.10
N ASP A 197 8.73 -6.75 -16.99
CA ASP A 197 8.92 -7.99 -16.22
C ASP A 197 7.61 -8.47 -15.58
N PHE A 198 6.79 -7.56 -15.06
CA PHE A 198 5.45 -7.90 -14.57
C PHE A 198 4.58 -8.52 -15.67
N LEU A 199 4.60 -7.98 -16.89
CA LEU A 199 3.88 -8.51 -18.05
C LEU A 199 4.40 -9.89 -18.49
N ARG A 200 5.70 -10.18 -18.32
CA ARG A 200 6.22 -11.53 -18.55
C ARG A 200 5.55 -12.59 -17.67
N LEU A 201 5.19 -12.23 -16.42
CA LEU A 201 4.46 -13.15 -15.53
C LEU A 201 3.02 -13.39 -16.00
N LEU A 202 2.37 -12.39 -16.56
CA LEU A 202 1.05 -12.55 -17.18
C LEU A 202 1.14 -13.49 -18.39
N ARG A 203 2.13 -13.30 -19.28
CA ARG A 203 2.38 -14.16 -20.45
C ARG A 203 2.81 -15.57 -20.07
N ALA A 204 3.68 -15.72 -19.06
CA ALA A 204 4.07 -17.02 -18.53
C ALA A 204 2.95 -17.75 -17.79
N SER A 205 1.75 -17.21 -17.79
CA SER A 205 0.55 -17.91 -17.33
C SER A 205 0.03 -18.95 -18.35
N GLU A 206 0.66 -19.02 -19.52
CA GLU A 206 0.40 -20.00 -20.59
C GLU A 206 0.51 -21.45 -20.13
#